data_53b7ad6fb8cdd1613e352b448d40b190
#
_entry.id   53b7ad6fb8cdd1613e352b448d40b190
#
_cell.length_a   1.000
_cell.length_b   1.000
_cell.length_c   1.000
_cell.angle_alpha   90.00
_cell.angle_beta   90.00
_cell.angle_gamma   90.00
#
_symmetry.space_group_name_H-M   'P 1'
#
loop_
_entity.id
_entity.type
_entity.pdbx_description
1 polymer ?
#
loop_
_entity_poly.entity_id
_entity_poly.type
_entity_poly.pdbx_seq_one_letter_code
_entity_poly.pdbx_strand_id
1 'polypeptide(L)'
;QVLNAVNYGVPQNRERLITIGHKSSFTYPTTELTKVLVKEAIGDTMNIEVEGSKILTPAQDKYIAAYEEKSHCVRPRDLYPDKPARTLTCRNLAGATSDMHRVLLPDGRRRRITQREAARLQSFPDWFEFSGNETQQFTQIGNAVPPLLAYKLALAIKETYEQPTKTDEEITE
;
A
#
# COMPACT_ATOMS: atom_id res chain seq x y z
N GLN A 1 -7.72 14.19 -9.92
CA GLN A 1 -7.95 12.84 -10.44
C GLN A 1 -7.88 11.82 -9.32
N VAL A 2 -8.71 10.75 -9.38
CA VAL A 2 -8.58 9.60 -8.49
C VAL A 2 -7.52 8.66 -9.08
N LEU A 3 -6.46 8.41 -8.33
CA LEU A 3 -5.39 7.50 -8.72
C LEU A 3 -5.41 6.25 -7.83
N ASN A 4 -5.25 5.07 -8.46
CA ASN A 4 -5.05 3.83 -7.71
C ASN A 4 -3.56 3.46 -7.72
N ALA A 5 -2.94 3.39 -6.54
CA ALA A 5 -1.52 3.13 -6.36
C ALA A 5 -1.03 1.84 -7.06
N VAL A 6 -1.90 0.83 -7.19
CA VAL A 6 -1.58 -0.41 -7.90
C VAL A 6 -1.18 -0.20 -9.36
N ASN A 7 -1.64 0.87 -9.98
CA ASN A 7 -1.31 1.21 -11.36
C ASN A 7 0.04 1.97 -11.49
N TYR A 8 0.75 2.14 -10.38
CA TYR A 8 2.01 2.89 -10.30
C TYR A 8 3.13 2.09 -9.62
N GLY A 9 3.06 0.75 -9.69
CA GLY A 9 4.09 -0.14 -9.14
C GLY A 9 3.97 -0.43 -7.64
N VAL A 10 2.88 -0.01 -7.00
CA VAL A 10 2.64 -0.32 -5.58
C VAL A 10 1.85 -1.62 -5.47
N PRO A 11 2.28 -2.62 -4.67
CA PRO A 11 1.60 -3.90 -4.54
C PRO A 11 0.32 -3.81 -3.69
N GLN A 12 -0.47 -2.76 -3.90
CA GLN A 12 -1.65 -2.44 -3.10
C GLN A 12 -2.72 -1.71 -3.90
N ASN A 13 -3.97 -2.17 -3.82
CA ASN A 13 -5.12 -1.40 -4.26
C ASN A 13 -5.39 -0.27 -3.26
N ARG A 14 -5.01 0.97 -3.63
CA ARG A 14 -5.19 2.17 -2.80
C ARG A 14 -5.58 3.35 -3.67
N GLU A 15 -6.85 3.67 -3.66
CA GLU A 15 -7.37 4.83 -4.37
C GLU A 15 -7.25 6.10 -3.52
N ARG A 16 -6.77 7.17 -4.13
CA ARG A 16 -6.69 8.50 -3.51
C ARG A 16 -7.03 9.57 -4.53
N LEU A 17 -7.80 10.55 -4.09
CA LEU A 17 -7.98 11.78 -4.84
C LEU A 17 -6.69 12.61 -4.73
N ILE A 18 -6.09 12.88 -5.86
CA ILE A 18 -4.91 13.75 -5.99
C ILE A 18 -5.34 15.01 -6.73
N THR A 19 -5.15 16.15 -6.10
CA THR A 19 -5.44 17.46 -6.69
C THR A 19 -4.15 18.22 -6.93
N ILE A 20 -3.91 18.64 -8.16
CA ILE A 20 -2.74 19.43 -8.58
C ILE A 20 -3.22 20.77 -9.12
N GLY A 21 -2.76 21.86 -8.48
CA GLY A 21 -2.95 23.21 -9.01
C GLY A 21 -1.75 23.63 -9.85
N HIS A 22 -1.96 24.15 -11.06
CA HIS A 22 -0.90 24.57 -11.96
C HIS A 22 -1.32 25.79 -12.78
N LYS A 23 -0.34 26.56 -13.29
CA LYS A 23 -0.59 27.73 -14.14
C LYS A 23 -0.53 27.44 -15.64
N SER A 24 0.02 26.29 -16.03
CA SER A 24 0.16 25.83 -17.41
C SER A 24 -0.60 24.51 -17.62
N SER A 25 -0.19 23.66 -18.53
CA SER A 25 -0.72 22.29 -18.67
C SER A 25 -0.01 21.34 -17.71
N PHE A 26 -0.76 20.45 -17.08
CA PHE A 26 -0.24 19.36 -16.27
C PHE A 26 -0.82 18.03 -16.75
N THR A 27 0.04 17.04 -16.92
CA THR A 27 -0.37 15.66 -17.26
C THR A 27 -0.03 14.72 -16.11
N TYR A 28 -1.04 13.98 -15.64
CA TYR A 28 -0.82 12.94 -14.63
C TYR A 28 0.10 11.84 -15.17
N PRO A 29 0.90 11.19 -14.30
CA PRO A 29 1.80 10.13 -14.74
C PRO A 29 1.04 8.98 -15.39
N THR A 30 1.65 8.35 -16.40
CA THR A 30 1.09 7.19 -17.08
C THR A 30 1.05 5.97 -16.15
N THR A 31 0.02 5.15 -16.32
CA THR A 31 -0.13 3.91 -15.55
C THR A 31 0.78 2.81 -16.10
N GLU A 32 1.21 1.91 -15.23
CA GLU A 32 1.94 0.70 -15.60
C GLU A 32 0.97 -0.38 -16.10
N LEU A 33 1.42 -1.14 -17.10
CA LEU A 33 0.63 -2.24 -17.66
C LEU A 33 0.58 -3.46 -16.73
N THR A 34 1.65 -3.69 -15.97
CA THR A 34 1.77 -4.85 -15.07
C THR A 34 1.60 -4.42 -13.62
N LYS A 35 0.79 -5.15 -12.88
CA LYS A 35 0.59 -4.92 -11.45
C LYS A 35 1.62 -5.69 -10.64
N VAL A 36 2.20 -5.04 -9.66
CA VAL A 36 3.04 -5.68 -8.65
C VAL A 36 2.15 -6.42 -7.64
N LEU A 37 2.50 -7.66 -7.32
CA LEU A 37 1.73 -8.55 -6.48
C LEU A 37 2.34 -8.63 -5.06
N VAL A 38 1.58 -9.14 -4.10
CA VAL A 38 2.04 -9.30 -2.71
C VAL A 38 3.33 -10.13 -2.64
N LYS A 39 3.44 -11.21 -3.43
CA LYS A 39 4.65 -12.07 -3.44
C LYS A 39 5.92 -11.33 -3.83
N GLU A 40 5.83 -10.29 -4.66
CA GLU A 40 6.99 -9.52 -5.08
C GLU A 40 7.48 -8.56 -4.00
N ALA A 41 6.63 -8.22 -3.05
CA ALA A 41 6.95 -7.34 -1.93
C ALA A 41 7.37 -8.10 -0.65
N ILE A 42 6.67 -9.20 -0.33
CA ILE A 42 6.84 -9.94 0.93
C ILE A 42 6.89 -11.47 0.75
N GLY A 43 7.09 -11.96 -0.47
CA GLY A 43 7.10 -13.41 -0.74
C GLY A 43 8.17 -14.18 0.03
N ASP A 44 9.28 -13.52 0.34
CA ASP A 44 10.38 -14.04 1.17
C ASP A 44 9.95 -14.35 2.62
N THR A 45 8.92 -13.68 3.12
CA THR A 45 8.45 -13.80 4.51
C THR A 45 7.08 -14.48 4.65
N MET A 46 6.30 -14.61 3.58
CA MET A 46 4.92 -15.09 3.66
C MET A 46 4.76 -16.50 4.26
N ASN A 47 5.75 -17.38 4.06
CA ASN A 47 5.65 -18.79 4.43
C ASN A 47 6.35 -19.14 5.74
N ILE A 48 6.83 -18.15 6.49
CA ILE A 48 7.60 -18.33 7.72
C ILE A 48 7.05 -17.47 8.86
N GLU A 49 7.36 -17.86 10.08
CA GLU A 49 7.25 -16.98 11.23
C GLU A 49 8.38 -15.96 11.18
N VAL A 50 8.02 -14.69 11.16
CA VAL A 50 8.98 -13.57 11.16
C VAL A 50 9.09 -13.03 12.56
N GLU A 51 10.30 -12.65 12.97
CA GLU A 51 10.52 -11.99 14.26
C GLU A 51 9.60 -10.74 14.39
N GLY A 52 8.95 -10.62 15.54
CA GLY A 52 7.95 -9.57 15.80
C GLY A 52 6.57 -9.84 15.21
N SER A 53 6.36 -10.90 14.41
CA SER A 53 5.03 -11.28 13.96
C SER A 53 4.22 -11.90 15.09
N LYS A 54 2.89 -11.72 15.02
CA LYS A 54 1.95 -12.26 16.04
C LYS A 54 1.09 -13.33 15.41
N ILE A 55 1.26 -14.57 15.85
CA ILE A 55 0.34 -15.67 15.49
C ILE A 55 -1.03 -15.38 16.09
N LEU A 56 -2.07 -15.61 15.33
CA LEU A 56 -3.43 -15.48 15.81
C LEU A 56 -3.76 -16.59 16.82
N THR A 57 -4.43 -16.22 17.89
CA THR A 57 -4.94 -17.19 18.84
C THR A 57 -6.16 -17.92 18.28
N PRO A 58 -6.49 -19.14 18.74
CA PRO A 58 -7.69 -19.86 18.33
C PRO A 58 -8.99 -19.04 18.51
N ALA A 59 -9.04 -18.20 19.55
CA ALA A 59 -10.19 -17.30 19.77
C ALA A 59 -10.30 -16.20 18.70
N GLN A 60 -9.16 -15.66 18.26
CA GLN A 60 -9.12 -14.68 17.16
C GLN A 60 -9.52 -15.32 15.83
N ASP A 61 -9.03 -16.53 15.52
CA ASP A 61 -9.42 -17.26 14.30
C ASP A 61 -10.92 -17.57 14.30
N LYS A 62 -11.47 -18.02 15.43
CA LYS A 62 -12.91 -18.27 15.57
C LYS A 62 -13.74 -16.97 15.36
N TYR A 63 -13.29 -15.86 15.94
CA TYR A 63 -13.94 -14.56 15.75
C TYR A 63 -13.91 -14.12 14.27
N ILE A 64 -12.78 -14.30 13.60
CA ILE A 64 -12.62 -13.94 12.17
C ILE A 64 -13.54 -14.80 11.32
N ALA A 65 -13.56 -16.14 11.53
CA ALA A 65 -14.42 -17.06 10.79
C ALA A 65 -15.91 -16.69 10.93
N ALA A 66 -16.36 -16.44 12.17
CA ALA A 66 -17.73 -16.01 12.43
C ALA A 66 -18.08 -14.67 11.77
N TYR A 67 -17.13 -13.73 11.70
CA TYR A 67 -17.34 -12.46 11.01
C TYR A 67 -17.40 -12.65 9.48
N GLU A 68 -16.54 -13.47 8.91
CA GLU A 68 -16.51 -13.77 7.47
C GLU A 68 -17.81 -14.46 7.04
N GLU A 69 -18.30 -15.41 7.83
CA GLU A 69 -19.60 -16.06 7.62
C GLU A 69 -20.75 -15.04 7.68
N LYS A 70 -20.84 -14.26 8.76
CA LYS A 70 -21.91 -13.27 8.96
C LYS A 70 -21.92 -12.17 7.89
N SER A 71 -20.75 -11.76 7.41
CA SER A 71 -20.61 -10.74 6.37
C SER A 71 -20.74 -11.30 4.95
N HIS A 72 -21.06 -12.60 4.79
CA HIS A 72 -21.07 -13.29 3.50
C HIS A 72 -19.79 -13.07 2.70
N CYS A 73 -18.65 -13.08 3.37
CA CYS A 73 -17.36 -12.86 2.76
C CYS A 73 -17.03 -14.02 1.82
N VAL A 74 -17.03 -13.75 0.52
CA VAL A 74 -16.77 -14.77 -0.51
C VAL A 74 -15.34 -15.33 -0.42
N ARG A 75 -14.41 -14.55 0.12
CA ARG A 75 -13.00 -14.94 0.30
C ARG A 75 -12.47 -14.40 1.61
N PRO A 76 -11.70 -15.20 2.37
CA PRO A 76 -10.95 -14.73 3.53
C PRO A 76 -10.14 -13.46 3.19
N ARG A 77 -10.01 -12.57 4.17
CA ARG A 77 -9.26 -11.31 4.02
C ARG A 77 -7.76 -11.47 4.25
N ASP A 78 -7.25 -12.67 4.02
CA ASP A 78 -5.83 -12.96 4.03
C ASP A 78 -5.11 -12.27 2.86
N LEU A 79 -3.81 -12.05 2.98
CA LEU A 79 -2.99 -11.63 1.85
C LEU A 79 -2.72 -12.83 0.95
N TYR A 80 -2.95 -12.65 -0.34
CA TYR A 80 -2.71 -13.66 -1.35
C TYR A 80 -1.48 -13.32 -2.18
N PRO A 81 -0.56 -14.27 -2.40
CA PRO A 81 0.70 -14.01 -3.11
C PRO A 81 0.48 -13.55 -4.56
N ASP A 82 -0.59 -14.01 -5.19
CA ASP A 82 -0.94 -13.78 -6.60
C ASP A 82 -1.85 -12.54 -6.82
N LYS A 83 -1.99 -11.68 -5.81
CA LYS A 83 -2.84 -10.47 -5.88
C LYS A 83 -2.14 -9.27 -5.23
N PRO A 84 -2.51 -8.04 -5.62
CA PRO A 84 -2.20 -6.86 -4.83
C PRO A 84 -2.91 -6.90 -3.48
N ALA A 85 -2.29 -6.34 -2.46
CA ALA A 85 -2.91 -6.17 -1.14
C ALA A 85 -4.14 -5.25 -1.22
N ARG A 86 -5.06 -5.43 -0.28
CA ARG A 86 -6.13 -4.45 -0.03
C ARG A 86 -5.52 -3.16 0.56
N THR A 87 -6.26 -2.07 0.55
CA THR A 87 -5.81 -0.81 1.15
C THR A 87 -5.33 -1.01 2.59
N LEU A 88 -4.07 -0.69 2.85
CA LEU A 88 -3.51 -0.63 4.19
C LEU A 88 -3.97 0.67 4.87
N THR A 89 -4.50 0.54 6.07
CA THR A 89 -4.93 1.66 6.92
C THR A 89 -4.41 1.44 8.33
N CYS A 90 -4.27 2.49 9.12
CA CYS A 90 -3.86 2.35 10.51
C CYS A 90 -4.77 1.37 11.29
N ARG A 91 -6.08 1.35 10.99
CA ARG A 91 -7.05 0.47 11.65
C ARG A 91 -6.80 -1.02 11.36
N ASN A 92 -6.53 -1.39 10.10
CA ASN A 92 -6.35 -2.80 9.73
C ASN A 92 -4.90 -3.28 9.84
N LEU A 93 -3.99 -2.40 10.21
CA LEU A 93 -2.60 -2.73 10.54
C LEU A 93 -2.41 -2.89 12.05
N ALA A 94 -2.78 -1.88 12.84
CA ALA A 94 -2.56 -1.87 14.29
C ALA A 94 -3.62 -2.66 15.07
N GLY A 95 -4.85 -2.74 14.58
CA GLY A 95 -5.97 -3.37 15.28
C GLY A 95 -6.01 -4.89 15.14
N ALA A 96 -6.36 -5.60 16.21
CA ALA A 96 -6.68 -7.03 16.19
C ALA A 96 -8.15 -7.24 15.78
N THR A 97 -8.53 -6.81 14.57
CA THR A 97 -9.89 -6.86 14.05
C THR A 97 -10.03 -7.94 12.97
N SER A 98 -11.26 -8.31 12.62
CA SER A 98 -11.52 -9.19 11.48
C SER A 98 -10.97 -8.66 10.15
N ASP A 99 -10.74 -7.36 10.05
CA ASP A 99 -10.21 -6.68 8.86
C ASP A 99 -8.67 -6.56 8.86
N MET A 100 -7.97 -7.09 9.87
CA MET A 100 -6.51 -7.03 9.93
C MET A 100 -5.85 -7.69 8.71
N HIS A 101 -4.70 -7.15 8.29
CA HIS A 101 -3.85 -7.80 7.31
C HIS A 101 -3.09 -8.95 7.95
N ARG A 102 -3.19 -10.12 7.33
CA ARG A 102 -2.61 -11.37 7.83
C ARG A 102 -2.19 -12.27 6.68
N VAL A 103 -1.31 -13.19 6.95
CA VAL A 103 -0.90 -14.25 6.05
C VAL A 103 -1.25 -15.61 6.63
N LEU A 104 -1.58 -16.55 5.78
CA LEU A 104 -1.78 -17.95 6.10
C LEU A 104 -0.44 -18.67 5.95
N LEU A 105 0.03 -19.32 7.02
CA LEU A 105 1.25 -20.12 7.03
C LEU A 105 0.99 -21.51 6.44
N PRO A 106 2.03 -22.23 5.97
CA PRO A 106 1.88 -23.58 5.41
C PRO A 106 1.29 -24.62 6.37
N ASP A 107 1.43 -24.40 7.67
CA ASP A 107 0.86 -25.26 8.73
C ASP A 107 -0.59 -24.94 9.08
N GLY A 108 -1.22 -23.99 8.37
CA GLY A 108 -2.60 -23.58 8.55
C GLY A 108 -2.82 -22.50 9.61
N ARG A 109 -1.79 -22.12 10.37
CA ARG A 109 -1.88 -20.98 11.29
C ARG A 109 -1.87 -19.65 10.53
N ARG A 110 -2.47 -18.63 11.10
CA ARG A 110 -2.41 -17.27 10.60
C ARG A 110 -1.56 -16.39 11.48
N ARG A 111 -0.82 -15.47 10.89
CA ARG A 111 -0.12 -14.40 11.60
C ARG A 111 -0.45 -13.04 11.06
N ARG A 112 -0.35 -12.03 11.89
CA ARG A 112 -0.38 -10.63 11.43
C ARG A 112 0.91 -10.33 10.67
N ILE A 113 0.81 -9.40 9.72
CA ILE A 113 2.01 -8.87 9.06
C ILE A 113 2.80 -7.97 10.03
N THR A 114 4.10 -7.91 9.83
CA THR A 114 5.01 -7.02 10.56
C THR A 114 4.96 -5.60 10.00
N GLN A 115 5.56 -4.64 10.71
CA GLN A 115 5.71 -3.27 10.24
C GLN A 115 6.51 -3.21 8.94
N ARG A 116 7.58 -4.03 8.83
CA ARG A 116 8.41 -4.10 7.62
C ARG A 116 7.63 -4.63 6.42
N GLU A 117 6.84 -5.66 6.60
CA GLU A 117 5.96 -6.18 5.54
C GLU A 117 4.92 -5.14 5.11
N ALA A 118 4.29 -4.47 6.07
CA ALA A 118 3.35 -3.39 5.77
C ALA A 118 4.03 -2.23 5.02
N ALA A 119 5.25 -1.87 5.39
CA ALA A 119 6.06 -0.85 4.72
C ALA A 119 6.38 -1.24 3.27
N ARG A 120 6.82 -2.48 3.02
CA ARG A 120 7.07 -3.01 1.68
C ARG A 120 5.82 -3.01 0.81
N LEU A 121 4.66 -3.42 1.35
CA LEU A 121 3.37 -3.35 0.67
C LEU A 121 2.92 -1.91 0.35
N GLN A 122 3.43 -0.94 1.09
CA GLN A 122 3.23 0.50 0.84
C GLN A 122 4.32 1.09 -0.05
N SER A 123 5.26 0.27 -0.55
CA SER A 123 6.42 0.65 -1.36
C SER A 123 7.51 1.47 -0.64
N PHE A 124 7.59 1.40 0.68
CA PHE A 124 8.75 1.93 1.40
C PHE A 124 9.96 1.02 1.20
N PRO A 125 11.16 1.59 0.97
CA PRO A 125 12.37 0.80 0.89
C PRO A 125 12.79 0.28 2.27
N ASP A 126 13.54 -0.82 2.31
CA ASP A 126 13.90 -1.49 3.57
C ASP A 126 14.77 -0.65 4.51
N TRP A 127 15.54 0.29 3.96
CA TRP A 127 16.36 1.22 4.75
C TRP A 127 15.54 2.32 5.46
N PHE A 128 14.27 2.50 5.09
CA PHE A 128 13.43 3.53 5.73
C PHE A 128 13.00 3.07 7.13
N GLU A 129 13.31 3.88 8.12
CA GLU A 129 12.99 3.62 9.52
C GLU A 129 11.76 4.40 9.98
N PHE A 130 10.89 3.74 10.71
CA PHE A 130 9.74 4.34 11.36
C PHE A 130 10.03 4.49 12.85
N SER A 131 9.66 5.62 13.44
CA SER A 131 9.90 5.90 14.85
C SER A 131 8.69 5.53 15.72
N GLY A 132 8.96 5.34 17.02
CA GLY A 132 7.92 5.05 18.01
C GLY A 132 7.59 3.58 18.16
N ASN A 133 6.51 3.30 18.90
CA ASN A 133 6.05 1.94 19.15
C ASN A 133 5.34 1.33 17.93
N GLU A 134 5.04 0.02 18.00
CA GLU A 134 4.39 -0.74 16.92
C GLU A 134 3.15 -0.03 16.35
N THR A 135 2.26 0.44 17.21
CA THR A 135 1.02 1.11 16.80
C THR A 135 1.30 2.42 16.08
N GLN A 136 2.28 3.19 16.54
CA GLN A 136 2.68 4.44 15.90
C GLN A 136 3.32 4.19 14.53
N GLN A 137 4.15 3.17 14.40
CA GLN A 137 4.73 2.76 13.12
C GLN A 137 3.66 2.32 12.13
N PHE A 138 2.72 1.47 12.52
CA PHE A 138 1.58 1.10 11.67
C PHE A 138 0.70 2.30 11.29
N THR A 139 0.55 3.27 12.18
CA THR A 139 -0.20 4.50 11.89
C THR A 139 0.52 5.34 10.83
N GLN A 140 1.84 5.49 10.92
CA GLN A 140 2.65 6.18 9.92
C GLN A 140 2.53 5.49 8.57
N ILE A 141 2.71 4.17 8.51
CA ILE A 141 2.61 3.38 7.28
C ILE A 141 1.20 3.49 6.67
N GLY A 142 0.16 3.28 7.47
CA GLY A 142 -1.23 3.25 7.00
C GLY A 142 -1.73 4.61 6.47
N ASN A 143 -1.21 5.72 7.01
CA ASN A 143 -1.59 7.07 6.60
C ASN A 143 -0.71 7.65 5.49
N ALA A 144 0.41 7.02 5.18
CA ALA A 144 1.33 7.50 4.15
C ALA A 144 0.72 7.51 2.74
N VAL A 145 1.22 8.41 1.92
CA VAL A 145 1.17 8.28 0.47
C VAL A 145 2.26 7.29 0.06
N PRO A 146 1.95 6.25 -0.75
CA PRO A 146 2.96 5.30 -1.18
C PRO A 146 4.14 6.00 -1.87
N PRO A 147 5.41 5.77 -1.44
CA PRO A 147 6.57 6.45 -2.00
C PRO A 147 6.70 6.38 -3.52
N LEU A 148 6.41 5.21 -4.13
CA LEU A 148 6.47 5.09 -5.60
C LEU A 148 5.41 5.95 -6.30
N LEU A 149 4.18 6.03 -5.77
CA LEU A 149 3.16 6.91 -6.32
C LEU A 149 3.59 8.38 -6.18
N ALA A 150 4.10 8.77 -5.00
CA ALA A 150 4.60 10.12 -4.76
C ALA A 150 5.76 10.48 -5.69
N TYR A 151 6.69 9.55 -5.90
CA TYR A 151 7.81 9.72 -6.83
C TYR A 151 7.35 9.99 -8.27
N LYS A 152 6.41 9.19 -8.79
CA LYS A 152 5.87 9.38 -10.14
C LYS A 152 5.13 10.70 -10.30
N LEU A 153 4.38 11.12 -9.27
CA LEU A 153 3.75 12.44 -9.25
C LEU A 153 4.78 13.56 -9.24
N ALA A 154 5.85 13.42 -8.45
CA ALA A 154 6.93 14.40 -8.40
C ALA A 154 7.65 14.55 -9.74
N LEU A 155 7.88 13.44 -10.46
CA LEU A 155 8.45 13.48 -11.82
C LEU A 155 7.52 14.22 -12.79
N ALA A 156 6.23 13.93 -12.80
CA ALA A 156 5.27 14.62 -13.67
C ALA A 156 5.16 16.12 -13.35
N ILE A 157 5.27 16.50 -12.09
CA ILE A 157 5.32 17.90 -11.67
C ILE A 157 6.62 18.54 -12.18
N LYS A 158 7.76 17.87 -12.01
CA LYS A 158 9.06 18.37 -12.49
C LYS A 158 9.05 18.61 -14.01
N GLU A 159 8.57 17.65 -14.78
CA GLU A 159 8.42 17.78 -16.24
C GLU A 159 7.57 18.99 -16.65
N THR A 160 6.52 19.30 -15.88
CA THR A 160 5.67 20.49 -16.12
C THR A 160 6.44 21.79 -15.93
N TYR A 161 7.38 21.87 -14.98
CA TYR A 161 8.20 23.05 -14.76
C TYR A 161 9.36 23.18 -15.74
N GLU A 162 9.86 22.08 -16.29
CA GLU A 162 10.98 22.08 -17.24
C GLU A 162 10.54 22.33 -18.69
N GLN A 163 9.25 22.29 -18.99
CA GLN A 163 8.73 22.68 -20.31
C GLN A 163 8.79 24.21 -20.44
N PRO A 164 9.43 24.77 -21.50
CA PRO A 164 9.44 26.20 -21.73
C PRO A 164 8.01 26.72 -21.85
N THR A 165 7.65 27.71 -21.06
CA THR A 165 6.38 28.40 -21.19
C THR A 165 6.37 29.09 -22.56
N LYS A 166 5.36 28.86 -23.40
CA LYS A 166 5.16 29.50 -24.71
C LYS A 166 4.97 31.02 -24.67
N THR A 167 5.31 31.66 -23.55
CA THR A 167 5.04 33.07 -23.30
C THR A 167 6.20 34.00 -23.67
N ASP A 168 7.37 33.49 -24.05
CA ASP A 168 8.53 34.35 -24.36
C ASP A 168 8.79 34.56 -25.84
N GLU A 169 8.00 33.94 -26.75
CA GLU A 169 8.14 34.11 -28.21
C GLU A 169 7.11 35.07 -28.85
N GLU A 170 6.07 35.51 -28.15
CA GLU A 170 5.02 36.41 -28.73
C GLU A 170 5.18 37.90 -28.35
N ILE A 171 6.30 38.33 -27.75
CA ILE A 171 6.53 39.75 -27.39
C ILE A 171 7.62 40.40 -28.30
N THR A 172 7.96 39.78 -29.42
CA THR A 172 8.88 40.40 -30.40
C THR A 172 8.28 40.41 -31.80
N GLU A 173 7.13 41.05 -31.97
CA GLU A 173 6.66 41.68 -33.22
C GLU A 173 6.01 43.03 -32.95
#